data_ca89cd64950da1bd3f4d46101fae083b
#
_entry.id   ca89cd64950da1bd3f4d46101fae083b
#
_cell.length_a   1.000
_cell.length_b   1.000
_cell.length_c   1.000
_cell.angle_alpha   90.00
_cell.angle_beta   90.00
_cell.angle_gamma   90.00
#
_symmetry.space_group_name_H-M   'P 1'
#
loop_
_entity.id
_entity.type
_entity.pdbx_description
1 polymer ?
#
loop_
_entity_poly.entity_id
_entity_poly.type
_entity_poly.pdbx_seq_one_letter_code
_entity_poly.pdbx_strand_id
1 'polypeptide(L)'
;MAVAAGSAGILERFTNISFGASTFLGRILYVQDALPLILKHPFGLGYYGYYFIQQSVQTGVYTVVNAHNELIQILLDAGVIPAVFMGAAVLRSVFTKRTQSRNRIVLSIMILHSLFDYDFQFLAMGLC
;
A
#
# COMPACT_ATOMS: atom_id res chain seq x y z
N MET A 1 0.03 -0.89 -40.99
CA MET A 1 1.08 -0.04 -40.40
C MET A 1 0.76 0.56 -39.02
N ALA A 2 -0.46 0.50 -38.50
CA ALA A 2 -0.84 1.09 -37.21
C ALA A 2 -0.45 0.26 -35.95
N VAL A 3 -0.27 -1.06 -36.08
CA VAL A 3 0.03 -1.96 -34.95
C VAL A 3 1.49 -1.85 -34.47
N ALA A 4 2.43 -1.53 -35.37
CA ALA A 4 3.84 -1.41 -35.04
C ALA A 4 4.18 -0.15 -34.22
N ALA A 5 3.42 0.94 -34.38
CA ALA A 5 3.60 2.17 -33.62
C ALA A 5 3.15 2.04 -32.15
N GLY A 6 2.14 1.18 -31.89
CA GLY A 6 1.66 0.93 -30.53
C GLY A 6 2.65 0.11 -29.68
N SER A 7 3.32 -0.87 -30.29
CA SER A 7 4.30 -1.71 -29.56
C SER A 7 5.59 -0.98 -29.20
N ALA A 8 6.06 -0.08 -30.05
CA ALA A 8 7.24 0.76 -29.77
C ALA A 8 6.99 1.71 -28.59
N GLY A 9 5.82 2.34 -28.52
CA GLY A 9 5.45 3.21 -27.40
C GLY A 9 5.26 2.47 -26.06
N ILE A 10 4.85 1.20 -26.10
CA ILE A 10 4.73 0.35 -24.90
C ILE A 10 6.13 -0.04 -24.40
N LEU A 11 7.02 -0.48 -25.30
CA LEU A 11 8.40 -0.83 -24.94
C LEU A 11 9.16 0.38 -24.39
N GLU A 12 8.99 1.55 -24.97
CA GLU A 12 9.60 2.80 -24.49
C GLU A 12 9.11 3.18 -23.09
N ARG A 13 7.85 2.93 -22.78
CA ARG A 13 7.30 3.13 -21.41
C ARG A 13 7.90 2.13 -20.42
N PHE A 14 8.11 0.88 -20.80
CA PHE A 14 8.75 -0.12 -19.93
C PHE A 14 10.24 0.18 -19.69
N THR A 15 10.97 0.67 -20.69
CA THR A 15 12.38 1.04 -20.52
C THR A 15 12.57 2.33 -19.72
N ASN A 16 11.55 3.21 -19.70
CA ASN A 16 11.55 4.45 -18.92
C ASN A 16 10.95 4.29 -17.50
N ILE A 17 10.57 3.07 -17.08
CA ILE A 17 10.26 2.77 -15.68
C ILE A 17 11.59 2.78 -14.91
N SER A 18 12.03 3.96 -14.50
CA SER A 18 13.15 4.08 -13.58
C SER A 18 12.62 3.98 -12.15
N PHE A 19 13.31 3.21 -11.29
CA PHE A 19 13.06 3.20 -9.85
C PHE A 19 13.28 4.58 -9.20
N GLY A 20 13.83 5.53 -9.95
CA GLY A 20 13.93 6.94 -9.60
C GLY A 20 12.72 7.78 -10.02
N ALA A 21 11.62 7.16 -10.50
CA ALA A 21 10.40 7.89 -10.78
C ALA A 21 9.89 8.57 -9.50
N SER A 22 9.50 9.84 -9.61
CA SER A 22 9.03 10.66 -8.49
C SER A 22 7.93 9.97 -7.65
N THR A 23 7.09 9.16 -8.28
CA THR A 23 6.03 8.37 -7.63
C THR A 23 6.57 7.29 -6.70
N PHE A 24 7.64 6.59 -7.07
CA PHE A 24 8.23 5.54 -6.24
C PHE A 24 8.99 6.13 -5.05
N LEU A 25 9.78 7.17 -5.30
CA LEU A 25 10.49 7.91 -4.24
C LEU A 25 9.52 8.55 -3.26
N GLY A 26 8.40 9.07 -3.75
CA GLY A 26 7.33 9.60 -2.91
C GLY A 26 6.77 8.55 -1.94
N ARG A 27 6.52 7.32 -2.41
CA ARG A 27 6.02 6.24 -1.53
C ARG A 27 7.02 5.85 -0.44
N ILE A 28 8.31 5.81 -0.76
CA ILE A 28 9.37 5.57 0.25
C ILE A 28 9.35 6.68 1.29
N LEU A 29 9.23 7.93 0.86
CA LEU A 29 9.17 9.09 1.76
C LEU A 29 7.95 9.00 2.69
N TYR A 30 6.76 8.65 2.18
CA TYR A 30 5.57 8.48 3.01
C TYR A 30 5.75 7.42 4.09
N VAL A 31 6.40 6.29 3.76
CA VAL A 31 6.72 5.24 4.73
C VAL A 31 7.72 5.74 5.78
N GLN A 32 8.78 6.44 5.36
CA GLN A 32 9.78 6.98 6.28
C GLN A 32 9.18 7.99 7.26
N ASP A 33 8.30 8.87 6.80
CA ASP A 33 7.63 9.86 7.63
C ASP A 33 6.54 9.25 8.52
N ALA A 34 5.93 8.12 8.10
CA ALA A 34 4.94 7.40 8.88
C ALA A 34 5.54 6.60 10.06
N LEU A 35 6.76 6.06 9.92
CA LEU A 35 7.38 5.22 10.95
C LEU A 35 7.48 5.89 12.33
N PRO A 36 7.95 7.14 12.47
CA PRO A 36 7.98 7.82 13.77
C PRO A 36 6.59 8.00 14.38
N LEU A 37 5.55 8.19 13.55
CA LEU A 37 4.18 8.32 14.03
C LEU A 37 3.65 7.00 14.57
N ILE A 38 3.91 5.88 13.89
CA ILE A 38 3.53 4.53 14.35
C ILE A 38 4.18 4.23 15.71
N LEU A 39 5.46 4.58 15.88
CA LEU A 39 6.16 4.36 17.14
C LEU A 39 5.60 5.23 18.28
N LYS A 40 5.20 6.46 18.00
CA LYS A 40 4.57 7.36 18.97
C LYS A 40 3.13 6.98 19.31
N HIS A 41 2.41 6.41 18.34
CA HIS A 41 0.99 6.08 18.45
C HIS A 41 0.72 4.58 18.19
N PRO A 42 1.18 3.67 19.07
CA PRO A 42 1.06 2.23 18.86
C PRO A 42 -0.39 1.72 18.80
N PHE A 43 -1.34 2.51 19.28
CA PHE A 43 -2.79 2.23 19.21
C PHE A 43 -3.46 2.88 18.00
N GLY A 44 -2.69 3.48 17.10
CA GLY A 44 -3.17 4.17 15.90
C GLY A 44 -3.56 5.62 16.17
N LEU A 45 -3.78 6.35 15.08
CA LEU A 45 -4.21 7.76 15.06
C LEU A 45 -5.72 7.89 14.82
N GLY A 46 -6.38 6.77 14.49
CA GLY A 46 -7.75 6.76 14.00
C GLY A 46 -7.85 7.07 12.50
N TYR A 47 -9.05 6.84 11.96
CA TYR A 47 -9.35 7.06 10.55
C TYR A 47 -9.06 8.52 10.15
N TYR A 48 -8.36 8.73 9.06
CA TYR A 48 -7.84 10.03 8.62
C TYR A 48 -6.83 10.72 9.56
N GLY A 49 -6.42 10.11 10.67
CA GLY A 49 -5.47 10.72 11.61
C GLY A 49 -4.15 11.12 10.97
N TYR A 50 -3.63 10.28 10.06
CA TYR A 50 -2.41 10.57 9.30
C TYR A 50 -2.53 11.84 8.46
N TYR A 51 -3.65 12.04 7.75
CA TYR A 51 -3.88 13.24 6.93
C TYR A 51 -3.73 14.55 7.73
N PHE A 52 -4.24 14.59 8.95
CA PHE A 52 -4.17 15.80 9.79
C PHE A 52 -2.78 16.03 10.40
N ILE A 53 -2.01 14.96 10.66
CA ILE A 53 -0.72 15.06 11.36
C ILE A 53 0.45 15.11 10.39
N GLN A 54 0.33 14.61 9.16
CA GLN A 54 1.44 14.47 8.21
C GLN A 54 2.25 15.75 8.02
N GLN A 55 1.61 16.91 7.98
CA GLN A 55 2.30 18.19 7.78
C GLN A 55 3.29 18.54 8.90
N SER A 56 3.11 17.97 10.09
CA SER A 56 4.01 18.23 11.23
C SER A 56 5.25 17.32 11.24
N VAL A 57 5.27 16.25 10.45
CA VAL A 57 6.32 15.23 10.45
C VAL A 57 6.94 14.98 9.07
N GLN A 58 6.31 15.48 8.00
CA GLN A 58 6.77 15.25 6.64
C GLN A 58 8.14 15.90 6.40
N THR A 59 9.01 15.17 5.73
CA THR A 59 10.36 15.62 5.34
C THR A 59 10.40 16.17 3.91
N GLY A 60 9.31 16.03 3.15
CA GLY A 60 9.13 16.56 1.80
C GLY A 60 7.84 17.35 1.64
N VAL A 61 7.70 18.03 0.51
CA VAL A 61 6.48 18.78 0.18
C VAL A 61 5.49 17.85 -0.52
N TYR A 62 4.54 17.32 0.23
CA TYR A 62 3.45 16.49 -0.29
C TYR A 62 2.20 16.65 0.58
N THR A 63 1.05 16.32 0.01
CA THR A 63 -0.20 16.17 0.77
C THR A 63 -0.89 14.93 0.24
N VAL A 64 -0.99 13.92 1.08
CA VAL A 64 -1.65 12.65 0.75
C VAL A 64 -2.66 12.29 1.82
N VAL A 65 -3.74 11.65 1.43
CA VAL A 65 -4.75 11.18 2.38
C VAL A 65 -4.28 9.88 3.04
N ASN A 66 -3.62 9.03 2.26
CA ASN A 66 -3.18 7.68 2.65
C ASN A 66 -1.70 7.47 2.34
N ALA A 67 -1.06 6.60 3.10
CA ALA A 67 0.38 6.32 2.97
C ALA A 67 0.76 5.47 1.73
N HIS A 68 -0.18 5.14 0.83
CA HIS A 68 0.02 4.29 -0.35
C HIS A 68 0.70 2.94 -0.05
N ASN A 69 0.41 2.40 1.12
CA ASN A 69 0.82 1.08 1.57
C ASN A 69 -0.20 0.64 2.63
N GLU A 70 -0.92 -0.45 2.37
CA GLU A 70 -2.02 -0.89 3.23
C GLU A 70 -1.55 -1.26 4.64
N LEU A 71 -0.39 -1.93 4.78
CA LEU A 71 0.14 -2.29 6.08
C LEU A 71 0.46 -1.05 6.92
N ILE A 72 1.12 -0.06 6.33
CA ILE A 72 1.43 1.22 6.98
C ILE A 72 0.14 1.95 7.34
N GLN A 73 -0.85 1.95 6.45
CA GLN A 73 -2.14 2.60 6.70
C GLN A 73 -2.87 1.98 7.89
N ILE A 74 -2.92 0.64 7.99
CA ILE A 74 -3.53 -0.03 9.13
C ILE A 74 -2.79 0.26 10.43
N LEU A 75 -1.46 0.29 10.39
CA LEU A 75 -0.64 0.65 11.56
C LEU A 75 -0.91 2.09 12.00
N LEU A 76 -1.11 3.02 11.06
CA LEU A 76 -1.44 4.42 11.36
C LEU A 76 -2.87 4.56 11.88
N ASP A 77 -3.84 3.90 11.27
CA ASP A 77 -5.26 4.09 11.62
C ASP A 77 -5.67 3.30 12.86
N ALA A 78 -5.34 2.00 12.89
CA ALA A 78 -5.82 1.07 13.92
C ALA A 78 -4.74 0.67 14.95
N GLY A 79 -3.46 0.88 14.61
CA GLY A 79 -2.34 0.54 15.48
C GLY A 79 -1.80 -0.87 15.30
N VAL A 80 -0.82 -1.21 16.13
CA VAL A 80 -0.02 -2.44 16.01
C VAL A 80 -0.85 -3.69 16.28
N ILE A 81 -1.75 -3.66 17.28
CA ILE A 81 -2.50 -4.85 17.69
C ILE A 81 -3.42 -5.34 16.57
N PRO A 82 -4.33 -4.52 16.00
CA PRO A 82 -5.13 -4.93 14.84
C PRO A 82 -4.30 -5.32 13.62
N ALA A 83 -3.20 -4.61 13.34
CA ALA A 83 -2.31 -4.93 12.23
C ALA A 83 -1.70 -6.35 12.36
N VAL A 84 -1.27 -6.74 13.56
CA VAL A 84 -0.73 -8.09 13.83
C VAL A 84 -1.81 -9.16 13.64
N PHE A 85 -3.02 -8.95 14.19
CA PHE A 85 -4.12 -9.90 14.03
C PHE A 85 -4.53 -10.05 12.56
N MET A 86 -4.62 -8.95 11.82
CA MET A 86 -4.97 -8.98 10.41
C MET A 86 -3.87 -9.64 9.56
N GLY A 87 -2.61 -9.32 9.80
CA GLY A 87 -1.48 -9.97 9.16
C GLY A 87 -1.45 -11.49 9.42
N ALA A 88 -1.68 -11.90 10.67
CA ALA A 88 -1.76 -13.31 11.03
C ALA A 88 -2.93 -14.03 10.34
N ALA A 89 -4.11 -13.40 10.26
CA ALA A 89 -5.28 -13.95 9.55
C ALA A 89 -5.00 -14.12 8.05
N VAL A 90 -4.40 -13.11 7.43
CA VAL A 90 -4.01 -13.13 6.01
C VAL A 90 -3.00 -14.24 5.73
N LEU A 91 -1.93 -14.32 6.51
CA LEU A 91 -0.91 -15.37 6.38
C LEU A 91 -1.52 -16.75 6.58
N ARG A 92 -2.36 -16.92 7.60
CA ARG A 92 -3.08 -18.18 7.82
C ARG A 92 -3.92 -18.58 6.62
N SER A 93 -4.60 -17.62 5.98
CA SER A 93 -5.43 -17.87 4.80
C SER A 93 -4.61 -18.35 3.60
N VAL A 94 -3.41 -17.80 3.40
CA VAL A 94 -2.49 -18.23 2.32
C VAL A 94 -1.91 -19.62 2.59
N PHE A 95 -1.48 -19.90 3.83
CA PHE A 95 -0.76 -21.13 4.15
C PHE A 95 -1.65 -22.30 4.59
N THR A 96 -2.95 -22.08 4.78
CA THR A 96 -3.88 -23.17 5.14
C THR A 96 -3.99 -24.19 4.01
N LYS A 97 -3.88 -25.48 4.35
CA LYS A 97 -3.99 -26.60 3.39
C LYS A 97 -5.34 -26.67 2.67
N ARG A 98 -6.40 -26.11 3.26
CA ARG A 98 -7.76 -26.04 2.67
C ARG A 98 -7.87 -25.04 1.52
N THR A 99 -6.96 -24.08 1.42
CA THR A 99 -7.00 -23.08 0.34
C THR A 99 -6.53 -23.72 -0.97
N GLN A 100 -7.37 -23.69 -1.99
CA GLN A 100 -7.02 -24.16 -3.32
C GLN A 100 -5.82 -23.38 -3.87
N SER A 101 -4.96 -24.03 -4.63
CA SER A 101 -3.74 -23.43 -5.20
C SER A 101 -4.04 -22.15 -5.99
N ARG A 102 -5.12 -22.14 -6.77
CA ARG A 102 -5.56 -20.94 -7.51
C ARG A 102 -5.85 -19.75 -6.59
N ASN A 103 -6.62 -19.99 -5.53
CA ASN A 103 -6.98 -18.93 -4.58
C ASN A 103 -5.75 -18.44 -3.80
N ARG A 104 -4.80 -19.31 -3.52
CA ARG A 104 -3.53 -18.96 -2.88
C ARG A 104 -2.71 -18.02 -3.76
N ILE A 105 -2.62 -18.29 -5.06
CA ILE A 105 -1.92 -17.39 -6.01
C ILE A 105 -2.60 -16.03 -6.05
N VAL A 106 -3.93 -15.98 -6.18
CA VAL A 106 -4.69 -14.72 -6.20
C VAL A 106 -4.48 -13.93 -4.91
N LEU A 107 -4.61 -14.57 -3.74
CA LEU A 107 -4.37 -13.92 -2.45
C LEU A 107 -2.93 -13.39 -2.33
N SER A 108 -1.93 -14.15 -2.80
CA SER A 108 -0.54 -13.71 -2.78
C SER A 108 -0.32 -12.48 -3.65
N ILE A 109 -0.91 -12.43 -4.84
CA ILE A 109 -0.84 -11.26 -5.74
C ILE A 109 -1.51 -10.06 -5.08
N MET A 110 -2.69 -10.22 -4.49
CA MET A 110 -3.39 -9.13 -3.79
C MET A 110 -2.58 -8.59 -2.62
N ILE A 111 -1.96 -9.45 -1.82
CA ILE A 111 -1.09 -9.05 -0.72
C ILE A 111 0.12 -8.27 -1.23
N LEU A 112 0.78 -8.77 -2.27
CA LEU A 112 1.92 -8.07 -2.87
C LEU A 112 1.50 -6.70 -3.42
N HIS A 113 0.35 -6.60 -4.07
CA HIS A 113 -0.15 -5.33 -4.59
C HIS A 113 -0.46 -4.34 -3.46
N SER A 114 -1.11 -4.79 -2.38
CA SER A 114 -1.47 -3.94 -1.24
C SER A 114 -0.25 -3.36 -0.47
N LEU A 115 0.94 -3.95 -0.62
CA LEU A 115 2.18 -3.36 -0.10
C LEU A 115 2.66 -2.16 -0.92
N PHE A 116 2.16 -2.00 -2.15
CA PHE A 116 2.53 -0.90 -3.04
C PHE A 116 1.40 0.11 -3.25
N ASP A 117 0.16 -0.23 -2.86
CA ASP A 117 -0.99 0.67 -2.94
C ASP A 117 -2.01 0.36 -1.83
N TYR A 118 -3.07 1.19 -1.71
CA TYR A 118 -4.13 1.03 -0.72
C TYR A 118 -5.41 0.50 -1.40
N ASP A 119 -5.50 -0.82 -1.52
CA ASP A 119 -6.56 -1.47 -2.28
C ASP A 119 -7.85 -1.71 -1.48
N PHE A 120 -7.75 -1.95 -0.16
CA PHE A 120 -8.89 -2.36 0.64
C PHE A 120 -9.93 -1.26 0.85
N GLN A 121 -9.56 0.00 0.70
CA GLN A 121 -10.53 1.09 0.75
C GLN A 121 -11.48 1.10 -0.45
N PHE A 122 -11.02 0.66 -1.62
CA PHE A 122 -11.87 0.55 -2.81
C PHE A 122 -12.87 -0.61 -2.71
N LEU A 123 -12.50 -1.72 -2.08
CA LEU A 123 -13.38 -2.85 -1.81
C LEU A 123 -14.51 -2.48 -0.83
N ALA A 124 -14.21 -1.69 0.19
CA ALA A 124 -15.23 -1.20 1.13
C ALA A 124 -16.24 -0.26 0.46
N MET A 125 -15.79 0.56 -0.51
CA MET A 125 -16.67 1.45 -1.28
C MET A 125 -17.51 0.72 -2.33
N GLY A 126 -17.08 -0.46 -2.80
CA GLY A 126 -17.84 -1.29 -3.74
C GLY A 126 -18.93 -2.16 -3.09
N LEU A 127 -18.98 -2.21 -1.77
CA LEU A 127 -19.96 -2.98 -0.98
C LEU A 127 -21.06 -2.12 -0.34
N CYS A 128 -20.98 -0.79 -0.49
CA CYS A 128 -22.01 0.18 -0.11
C CYS A 128 -22.83 0.60 -1.31
#